data_4089daa20fde6ccf4dc84f5d9938a8fc
#
_entry.id   4089daa20fde6ccf4dc84f5d9938a8fc
#
_cell.length_a   1.000
_cell.length_b   1.000
_cell.length_c   1.000
_cell.angle_alpha   90.00
_cell.angle_beta   90.00
_cell.angle_gamma   90.00
#
_symmetry.space_group_name_H-M   'P 1'
#
loop_
_entity.id
_entity.type
_entity.pdbx_description
1 polymer ?
#
loop_
_entity_poly.entity_id
_entity_poly.type
_entity_poly.pdbx_seq_one_letter_code
_entity_poly.pdbx_strand_id
1 'polypeptide(L)'
;MLLGSASLFGMSDVTHSGVLALPMLCNIPELIVLAPTSVEEYLSMLRWSLKQRENPVAILIPSTELCHATGPVRESFSLPAHYEIVSRGREAAILAPGDMQALGKKTAALLEEKYGLRPTLVNPGVVSDLDEALLSSLREDHRAVLVLEDALLSGGFGAKVASFYGESEMKVLLRGLPKAFYDRYRISTLLKAQGMTPEQLAEACAAAIETK
;
A
#
# COMPACT_ATOMS: atom_id res chain seq x y z
N MET A 1 13.23 -4.23 13.95
CA MET A 1 14.06 -4.58 12.76
C MET A 1 13.89 -3.52 11.70
N LEU A 2 14.98 -3.06 11.09
CA LEU A 2 14.92 -2.12 9.96
C LEU A 2 15.27 -2.88 8.69
N LEU A 3 14.45 -2.75 7.64
CA LEU A 3 14.59 -3.47 6.38
C LEU A 3 14.86 -2.48 5.25
N GLY A 4 16.12 -2.31 4.90
CA GLY A 4 16.52 -1.60 3.69
C GLY A 4 16.23 -2.44 2.46
N SER A 5 15.92 -1.79 1.35
CA SER A 5 15.60 -2.45 0.07
C SER A 5 14.45 -3.47 0.13
N ALA A 6 13.52 -3.30 1.09
CA ALA A 6 12.39 -4.22 1.26
C ALA A 6 11.24 -3.91 0.28
N SER A 7 11.54 -3.50 -0.93
CA SER A 7 10.58 -3.10 -1.94
C SER A 7 11.10 -3.37 -3.35
N LEU A 8 10.21 -3.19 -4.34
CA LEU A 8 10.55 -3.19 -5.77
C LEU A 8 11.59 -2.11 -6.13
N PHE A 9 11.60 -1.00 -5.41
CA PHE A 9 12.46 0.16 -5.66
C PHE A 9 13.87 0.02 -5.05
N GLY A 10 14.12 -1.08 -4.34
CA GLY A 10 15.43 -1.38 -3.80
C GLY A 10 16.45 -1.78 -4.89
N MET A 11 17.25 -2.79 -4.60
CA MET A 11 18.19 -3.32 -5.59
C MET A 11 17.48 -4.21 -6.61
N SER A 12 17.78 -4.05 -7.89
CA SER A 12 17.18 -4.84 -8.98
C SER A 12 17.87 -6.20 -9.20
N ASP A 13 18.69 -6.64 -8.27
CA ASP A 13 19.39 -7.93 -8.32
C ASP A 13 18.57 -8.99 -7.56
N VAL A 14 18.47 -10.18 -8.12
CA VAL A 14 17.69 -11.28 -7.53
C VAL A 14 18.15 -11.69 -6.13
N THR A 15 19.44 -11.51 -5.82
CA THR A 15 20.02 -11.83 -4.50
C THR A 15 19.72 -10.79 -3.43
N HIS A 16 19.30 -9.58 -3.83
CA HIS A 16 19.02 -8.45 -2.94
C HIS A 16 17.61 -7.87 -3.17
N SER A 17 16.74 -8.61 -3.85
CA SER A 17 15.37 -8.16 -4.12
C SER A 17 14.51 -8.19 -2.85
N GLY A 18 13.91 -7.04 -2.52
CA GLY A 18 13.05 -6.90 -1.35
C GLY A 18 11.59 -7.29 -1.60
N VAL A 19 11.21 -7.69 -2.81
CA VAL A 19 9.82 -7.96 -3.18
C VAL A 19 9.16 -9.11 -2.38
N LEU A 20 9.96 -9.94 -1.72
CA LEU A 20 9.49 -11.02 -0.84
C LEU A 20 9.28 -10.56 0.61
N ALA A 21 9.82 -9.42 1.02
CA ALA A 21 9.82 -9.01 2.42
C ALA A 21 8.39 -8.83 2.95
N LEU A 22 7.56 -8.08 2.24
CA LEU A 22 6.18 -7.82 2.67
C LEU A 22 5.35 -9.10 2.84
N PRO A 23 5.22 -9.99 1.83
CA PRO A 23 4.44 -11.21 1.97
C PRO A 23 5.00 -12.19 3.03
N MET A 24 6.30 -12.21 3.28
CA MET A 24 6.88 -13.04 4.33
C MET A 24 6.57 -12.50 5.72
N LEU A 25 6.75 -11.20 5.93
CA LEU A 25 6.62 -10.58 7.25
C LEU A 25 5.15 -10.39 7.67
N CYS A 26 4.27 -10.07 6.74
CA CYS A 26 2.85 -9.87 7.04
C CYS A 26 2.13 -11.14 7.55
N ASN A 27 2.76 -12.30 7.46
CA ASN A 27 2.18 -13.56 7.92
C ASN A 27 2.83 -14.09 9.23
N ILE A 28 3.70 -13.31 9.87
CA ILE A 28 4.28 -13.64 11.16
C ILE A 28 3.33 -13.13 12.26
N PRO A 29 2.80 -13.99 13.14
CA PRO A 29 1.92 -13.57 14.21
C PRO A 29 2.57 -12.50 15.10
N GLU A 30 1.78 -11.55 15.57
CA GLU A 30 2.18 -10.45 16.48
C GLU A 30 3.25 -9.49 15.93
N LEU A 31 3.85 -9.76 14.77
CA LEU A 31 4.81 -8.84 14.15
C LEU A 31 4.08 -7.67 13.52
N ILE A 32 4.36 -6.46 14.01
CA ILE A 32 3.89 -5.23 13.40
C ILE A 32 4.85 -4.84 12.26
N VAL A 33 4.34 -4.78 11.04
CA VAL A 33 5.09 -4.35 9.85
C VAL A 33 4.63 -2.95 9.46
N LEU A 34 5.56 -2.01 9.47
CA LEU A 34 5.32 -0.59 9.20
C LEU A 34 5.89 -0.19 7.84
N ALA A 35 5.10 0.53 7.06
CA ALA A 35 5.45 1.02 5.73
C ALA A 35 5.28 2.55 5.65
N PRO A 36 6.31 3.33 6.05
CA PRO A 36 6.24 4.79 6.06
C PRO A 36 6.20 5.38 4.66
N THR A 37 5.47 6.47 4.49
CA THR A 37 5.29 7.22 3.24
C THR A 37 6.13 8.50 3.18
N SER A 38 6.75 8.90 4.29
CA SER A 38 7.60 10.09 4.40
C SER A 38 8.71 9.90 5.43
N VAL A 39 9.69 10.79 5.39
CA VAL A 39 10.80 10.83 6.37
C VAL A 39 10.27 11.04 7.78
N GLU A 40 9.32 11.96 7.96
CA GLU A 40 8.72 12.28 9.26
C GLU A 40 7.94 11.09 9.82
N GLU A 41 7.18 10.40 8.98
CA GLU A 41 6.46 9.19 9.39
C GLU A 41 7.44 8.07 9.74
N TYR A 42 8.51 7.86 8.97
CA TYR A 42 9.57 6.91 9.29
C TYR A 42 10.20 7.19 10.66
N LEU A 43 10.55 8.45 10.94
CA LEU A 43 11.12 8.83 12.23
C LEU A 43 10.11 8.68 13.38
N SER A 44 8.83 8.93 13.13
CA SER A 44 7.78 8.69 14.12
C SER A 44 7.61 7.19 14.42
N MET A 45 7.55 6.35 13.38
CA MET A 45 7.51 4.90 13.51
C MET A 45 8.71 4.36 14.29
N LEU A 46 9.91 4.87 13.99
CA LEU A 46 11.12 4.47 14.70
C LEU A 46 11.07 4.84 16.18
N ARG A 47 10.69 6.09 16.50
CA ARG A 47 10.56 6.55 17.90
C ARG A 47 9.52 5.73 18.67
N TRP A 48 8.37 5.45 18.03
CA TRP A 48 7.33 4.63 18.64
C TRP A 48 7.82 3.20 18.88
N SER A 49 8.44 2.57 17.88
CA SER A 49 8.94 1.19 18.00
C SER A 49 9.97 0.99 19.10
N LEU A 50 10.77 2.03 19.41
CA LEU A 50 11.76 1.99 20.50
C LEU A 50 11.14 2.16 21.89
N LYS A 51 9.96 2.77 21.99
CA LYS A 51 9.27 3.03 23.26
C LYS A 51 8.35 1.90 23.70
N GLN A 52 7.63 1.29 22.74
CA GLN A 52 6.71 0.18 23.04
C GLN A 52 7.47 -1.12 23.39
N ARG A 53 6.80 -2.05 24.12
CA ARG A 53 7.38 -3.32 24.60
C ARG A 53 6.47 -4.53 24.33
N GLU A 54 5.37 -4.32 23.63
CA GLU A 54 4.29 -5.33 23.46
C GLU A 54 4.56 -6.25 22.29
N ASN A 55 4.95 -5.68 21.13
CA ASN A 55 5.08 -6.42 19.89
C ASN A 55 6.47 -6.26 19.25
N PRO A 56 6.98 -7.30 18.55
CA PRO A 56 8.10 -7.11 17.64
C PRO A 56 7.68 -6.19 16.48
N VAL A 57 8.60 -5.34 16.02
CA VAL A 57 8.32 -4.38 14.95
C VAL A 57 9.34 -4.51 13.83
N ALA A 58 8.86 -4.53 12.60
CA ALA A 58 9.67 -4.36 11.38
C ALA A 58 9.26 -3.06 10.68
N ILE A 59 10.22 -2.23 10.29
CA ILE A 59 9.98 -1.01 9.53
C ILE A 59 10.62 -1.17 8.16
N LEU A 60 9.83 -1.03 7.10
CA LEU A 60 10.30 -0.99 5.72
C LEU A 60 10.90 0.40 5.49
N ILE A 61 12.19 0.46 5.14
CA ILE A 61 12.84 1.74 4.86
C ILE A 61 12.45 2.17 3.44
N PRO A 62 11.93 3.41 3.25
CA PRO A 62 11.61 3.91 1.90
C PRO A 62 12.81 3.81 0.98
N SER A 63 12.58 3.34 -0.25
CA SER A 63 13.63 3.05 -1.24
C SER A 63 13.56 3.98 -2.45
N THR A 64 12.55 4.85 -2.53
CA THR A 64 12.37 5.87 -3.56
C THR A 64 12.92 7.22 -3.12
N GLU A 65 12.58 8.27 -3.85
CA GLU A 65 12.89 9.64 -3.46
C GLU A 65 12.36 9.95 -2.07
N LEU A 66 13.17 10.69 -1.28
CA LEU A 66 12.76 11.13 0.05
C LEU A 66 11.55 12.06 -0.06
N CYS A 67 10.41 11.56 0.36
CA CYS A 67 9.20 12.36 0.47
C CYS A 67 9.12 12.97 1.87
N HIS A 68 8.70 14.25 1.94
CA HIS A 68 8.43 14.93 3.21
C HIS A 68 6.92 15.02 3.46
N ALA A 69 6.51 14.87 4.69
CA ALA A 69 5.13 15.10 5.08
C ALA A 69 4.79 16.59 4.98
N THR A 70 3.58 16.90 4.50
CA THR A 70 3.07 18.28 4.41
C THR A 70 2.30 18.72 5.66
N GLY A 71 2.19 17.85 6.65
CA GLY A 71 1.44 18.08 7.88
C GLY A 71 1.92 17.16 9.02
N PRO A 72 1.20 17.16 10.16
CA PRO A 72 1.52 16.27 11.28
C PRO A 72 1.40 14.81 10.85
N VAL A 73 2.28 13.96 11.38
CA VAL A 73 2.26 12.50 11.16
C VAL A 73 1.78 11.78 12.40
N ARG A 74 1.30 10.56 12.22
CA ARG A 74 0.88 9.69 13.32
C ARG A 74 2.03 9.43 14.30
N GLU A 75 1.70 9.27 15.58
CA GLU A 75 2.67 9.00 16.65
C GLU A 75 2.51 7.60 17.27
N SER A 76 1.42 6.88 16.94
CA SER A 76 1.17 5.52 17.43
C SER A 76 0.79 4.59 16.27
N PHE A 77 1.29 3.35 16.34
CA PHE A 77 1.13 2.32 15.32
C PHE A 77 0.80 0.96 15.95
N SER A 78 0.09 0.99 17.08
CA SER A 78 -0.34 -0.23 17.78
C SER A 78 -1.41 -1.01 17.02
N LEU A 79 -1.63 -2.27 17.43
CA LEU A 79 -2.76 -3.08 16.99
C LEU A 79 -3.99 -2.83 17.91
N PRO A 80 -5.22 -2.93 17.38
CA PRO A 80 -5.56 -3.13 15.97
C PRO A 80 -5.09 -1.97 15.09
N ALA A 81 -4.83 -2.23 13.81
CA ALA A 81 -4.35 -1.22 12.87
C ALA A 81 -5.37 -0.09 12.69
N HIS A 82 -4.86 1.14 12.56
CA HIS A 82 -5.65 2.31 12.20
C HIS A 82 -5.01 2.99 10.99
N TYR A 83 -5.76 3.11 9.90
CA TYR A 83 -5.27 3.70 8.66
C TYR A 83 -5.57 5.20 8.62
N GLU A 84 -4.75 5.94 7.87
CA GLU A 84 -4.94 7.36 7.64
C GLU A 84 -5.65 7.60 6.31
N ILE A 85 -6.74 8.37 6.34
CA ILE A 85 -7.36 8.89 5.13
C ILE A 85 -6.63 10.16 4.72
N VAL A 86 -5.80 10.04 3.68
CA VAL A 86 -5.03 11.17 3.12
C VAL A 86 -5.94 12.15 2.38
N SER A 87 -6.91 11.64 1.65
CA SER A 87 -7.98 12.42 1.02
C SER A 87 -9.25 11.60 0.94
N ARG A 88 -10.39 12.21 1.27
CA ARG A 88 -11.70 11.55 1.19
C ARG A 88 -12.34 11.79 -0.16
N GLY A 89 -12.89 10.74 -0.74
CA GLY A 89 -13.67 10.73 -1.96
C GLY A 89 -14.79 9.70 -1.87
N ARG A 90 -15.26 9.22 -3.02
CA ARG A 90 -16.34 8.23 -3.17
C ARG A 90 -16.07 7.29 -4.33
N GLU A 91 -16.89 6.26 -4.50
CA GLU A 91 -16.91 5.26 -5.57
C GLU A 91 -15.68 4.36 -5.59
N ALA A 92 -14.49 4.88 -5.40
CA ALA A 92 -13.24 4.13 -5.32
C ALA A 92 -12.41 4.52 -4.11
N ALA A 93 -11.70 3.54 -3.54
CA ALA A 93 -10.63 3.78 -2.57
C ALA A 93 -9.30 3.24 -3.10
N ILE A 94 -8.20 3.95 -2.81
CA ILE A 94 -6.85 3.54 -3.17
C ILE A 94 -6.07 3.34 -1.87
N LEU A 95 -5.66 2.11 -1.58
CA LEU A 95 -4.80 1.77 -0.46
C LEU A 95 -3.37 1.67 -0.98
N ALA A 96 -2.50 2.58 -0.57
CA ALA A 96 -1.16 2.72 -1.10
C ALA A 96 -0.13 2.85 0.04
N PRO A 97 0.40 1.74 0.57
CA PRO A 97 1.39 1.77 1.64
C PRO A 97 2.78 2.19 1.12
N GLY A 98 3.56 2.82 1.99
CA GLY A 98 4.98 3.08 1.78
C GLY A 98 5.27 3.82 0.47
N ASP A 99 6.22 3.30 -0.29
CA ASP A 99 6.67 3.86 -1.57
C ASP A 99 5.55 3.96 -2.63
N MET A 100 4.46 3.18 -2.48
CA MET A 100 3.30 3.23 -3.39
C MET A 100 2.43 4.47 -3.21
N GLN A 101 2.59 5.23 -2.12
CA GLN A 101 1.75 6.40 -1.86
C GLN A 101 1.88 7.48 -2.95
N ALA A 102 3.08 7.68 -3.48
CA ALA A 102 3.31 8.63 -4.58
C ALA A 102 2.56 8.20 -5.87
N LEU A 103 2.55 6.90 -6.17
CA LEU A 103 1.80 6.34 -7.28
C LEU A 103 0.29 6.46 -7.04
N GLY A 104 -0.17 6.18 -5.82
CA GLY A 104 -1.57 6.35 -5.43
C GLY A 104 -2.07 7.79 -5.60
N LYS A 105 -1.28 8.79 -5.19
CA LYS A 105 -1.59 10.22 -5.39
C LYS A 105 -1.72 10.58 -6.87
N LYS A 106 -0.79 10.15 -7.72
CA LYS A 106 -0.84 10.39 -9.18
C LYS A 106 -2.06 9.72 -9.81
N THR A 107 -2.37 8.49 -9.40
CA THR A 107 -3.56 7.77 -9.88
C THR A 107 -4.85 8.47 -9.48
N ALA A 108 -4.94 8.95 -8.23
CA ALA A 108 -6.11 9.69 -7.75
C ALA A 108 -6.33 10.99 -8.52
N ALA A 109 -5.27 11.74 -8.81
CA ALA A 109 -5.35 12.97 -9.61
C ALA A 109 -5.85 12.68 -11.04
N LEU A 110 -5.35 11.62 -11.68
CA LEU A 110 -5.80 11.23 -13.03
C LEU A 110 -7.24 10.71 -13.05
N LEU A 111 -7.69 10.02 -12.01
CA LEU A 111 -9.10 9.61 -11.88
C LEU A 111 -10.02 10.84 -11.83
N GLU A 112 -9.63 11.86 -11.05
CA GLU A 112 -10.41 13.09 -10.96
C GLU A 112 -10.39 13.87 -12.28
N GLU A 113 -9.21 14.04 -12.90
CA GLU A 113 -9.03 14.79 -14.13
C GLU A 113 -9.74 14.16 -15.34
N LYS A 114 -9.57 12.83 -15.55
CA LYS A 114 -10.03 12.17 -16.77
C LYS A 114 -11.43 11.57 -16.66
N TYR A 115 -11.81 11.13 -15.46
CA TYR A 115 -13.06 10.40 -15.26
C TYR A 115 -14.04 11.12 -14.33
N GLY A 116 -13.65 12.26 -13.74
CA GLY A 116 -14.48 12.97 -12.77
C GLY A 116 -14.68 12.19 -11.46
N LEU A 117 -13.87 11.16 -11.22
CA LEU A 117 -13.95 10.28 -10.06
C LEU A 117 -12.92 10.72 -9.02
N ARG A 118 -13.38 11.19 -7.88
CA ARG A 118 -12.51 11.56 -6.75
C ARG A 118 -12.42 10.38 -5.76
N PRO A 119 -11.35 9.58 -5.79
CA PRO A 119 -11.23 8.44 -4.89
C PRO A 119 -10.83 8.84 -3.48
N THR A 120 -11.14 7.98 -2.51
CA THR A 120 -10.52 8.03 -1.18
C THR A 120 -9.11 7.48 -1.28
N LEU A 121 -8.10 8.26 -0.88
CA LEU A 121 -6.71 7.81 -0.78
C LEU A 121 -6.38 7.49 0.68
N VAL A 122 -5.87 6.29 0.91
CA VAL A 122 -5.57 5.76 2.24
C VAL A 122 -4.08 5.42 2.36
N ASN A 123 -3.47 5.86 3.46
CA ASN A 123 -2.16 5.40 3.91
C ASN A 123 -2.36 4.35 5.03
N PRO A 124 -2.16 3.07 4.77
CA PRO A 124 -2.25 2.04 5.80
C PRO A 124 -1.25 2.24 6.94
N GLY A 125 0.01 2.49 6.63
CA GLY A 125 1.11 2.62 7.59
C GLY A 125 1.45 1.30 8.30
N VAL A 126 0.47 0.61 8.89
CA VAL A 126 0.58 -0.79 9.36
C VAL A 126 0.07 -1.70 8.25
N VAL A 127 0.89 -2.64 7.78
CA VAL A 127 0.56 -3.53 6.66
C VAL A 127 0.46 -5.00 7.04
N SER A 128 0.83 -5.35 8.27
CA SER A 128 0.66 -6.71 8.81
C SER A 128 -0.77 -7.00 9.30
N ASP A 129 -1.55 -5.97 9.57
CA ASP A 129 -2.91 -6.06 10.10
C ASP A 129 -3.86 -5.15 9.33
N LEU A 130 -5.19 -5.38 9.46
CA LEU A 130 -6.21 -4.61 8.75
C LEU A 130 -6.95 -3.66 9.70
N ASP A 131 -7.20 -2.44 9.22
CA ASP A 131 -8.20 -1.55 9.82
C ASP A 131 -9.59 -1.96 9.33
N GLU A 132 -10.15 -2.99 9.98
CA GLU A 132 -11.45 -3.55 9.59
C GLU A 132 -12.59 -2.53 9.72
N ALA A 133 -12.48 -1.59 10.65
CA ALA A 133 -13.46 -0.54 10.85
C ALA A 133 -13.49 0.42 9.65
N LEU A 134 -12.33 0.89 9.21
CA LEU A 134 -12.21 1.73 8.02
C LEU A 134 -12.64 0.96 6.76
N LEU A 135 -12.13 -0.26 6.57
CA LEU A 135 -12.48 -1.08 5.40
C LEU A 135 -13.98 -1.38 5.34
N SER A 136 -14.63 -1.62 6.48
CA SER A 136 -16.09 -1.79 6.54
C SER A 136 -16.83 -0.53 6.15
N SER A 137 -16.37 0.64 6.62
CA SER A 137 -17.00 1.93 6.31
C SER A 137 -16.93 2.29 4.82
N LEU A 138 -15.90 1.81 4.10
CA LEU A 138 -15.80 2.03 2.66
C LEU A 138 -16.94 1.37 1.86
N ARG A 139 -17.58 0.33 2.39
CA ARG A 139 -18.73 -0.33 1.74
C ARG A 139 -19.95 0.59 1.58
N GLU A 140 -20.03 1.67 2.35
CA GLU A 140 -21.18 2.56 2.33
C GLU A 140 -21.25 3.42 1.08
N ASP A 141 -20.10 3.86 0.56
CA ASP A 141 -20.02 4.83 -0.54
C ASP A 141 -18.94 4.51 -1.59
N HIS A 142 -18.33 3.30 -1.53
CA HIS A 142 -17.34 2.84 -2.48
C HIS A 142 -17.76 1.51 -3.14
N ARG A 143 -17.39 1.33 -4.40
CA ARG A 143 -17.68 0.14 -5.22
C ARG A 143 -16.42 -0.63 -5.56
N ALA A 144 -15.27 0.03 -5.53
CA ALA A 144 -13.98 -0.57 -5.83
C ALA A 144 -12.90 -0.14 -4.83
N VAL A 145 -12.01 -1.07 -4.51
CA VAL A 145 -10.79 -0.83 -3.74
C VAL A 145 -9.60 -1.26 -4.56
N LEU A 146 -8.73 -0.30 -4.88
CA LEU A 146 -7.44 -0.54 -5.53
C LEU A 146 -6.36 -0.63 -4.45
N VAL A 147 -5.68 -1.77 -4.38
CA VAL A 147 -4.54 -1.98 -3.47
C VAL A 147 -3.26 -2.01 -4.28
N LEU A 148 -2.31 -1.15 -3.91
CA LEU A 148 -1.01 -1.04 -4.53
C LEU A 148 0.07 -1.65 -3.63
N GLU A 149 0.87 -2.56 -4.17
CA GLU A 149 2.01 -3.18 -3.49
C GLU A 149 3.25 -3.15 -4.38
N ASP A 150 4.38 -2.83 -3.81
CA ASP A 150 5.70 -2.96 -4.44
C ASP A 150 6.37 -4.31 -4.15
N ALA A 151 5.56 -5.31 -3.93
CA ALA A 151 5.92 -6.67 -3.51
C ALA A 151 5.15 -7.73 -4.30
N LEU A 152 5.42 -9.01 -4.00
CA LEU A 152 4.65 -10.12 -4.55
C LEU A 152 3.22 -10.10 -3.99
N LEU A 153 2.22 -10.22 -4.87
CA LEU A 153 0.80 -10.25 -4.49
C LEU A 153 0.43 -11.47 -3.64
N SER A 154 1.10 -12.62 -3.85
CA SER A 154 0.80 -13.84 -3.11
C SER A 154 1.19 -13.72 -1.64
N GLY A 155 0.20 -13.69 -0.75
CA GLY A 155 0.39 -13.58 0.69
C GLY A 155 0.76 -12.20 1.20
N GLY A 156 0.69 -11.17 0.35
CA GLY A 156 0.94 -9.77 0.69
C GLY A 156 -0.24 -9.09 1.37
N PHE A 157 -0.11 -7.80 1.56
CA PHE A 157 -1.14 -6.94 2.16
C PHE A 157 -2.45 -6.95 1.36
N GLY A 158 -2.37 -6.85 0.03
CA GLY A 158 -3.55 -6.86 -0.83
C GLY A 158 -4.33 -8.18 -0.78
N ALA A 159 -3.64 -9.31 -0.60
CA ALA A 159 -4.32 -10.60 -0.42
C ALA A 159 -5.19 -10.61 0.85
N LYS A 160 -4.74 -9.97 1.94
CA LYS A 160 -5.53 -9.81 3.17
C LYS A 160 -6.76 -8.92 2.93
N VAL A 161 -6.58 -7.79 2.23
CA VAL A 161 -7.69 -6.89 1.86
C VAL A 161 -8.70 -7.62 0.97
N ALA A 162 -8.23 -8.39 -0.01
CA ALA A 162 -9.11 -9.18 -0.87
C ALA A 162 -9.88 -10.24 -0.08
N SER A 163 -9.24 -10.90 0.87
CA SER A 163 -9.89 -11.87 1.78
C SER A 163 -10.96 -11.21 2.65
N PHE A 164 -10.72 -10.01 3.14
CA PHE A 164 -11.68 -9.25 3.94
C PHE A 164 -12.96 -8.90 3.17
N TYR A 165 -12.82 -8.55 1.88
CA TYR A 165 -13.97 -8.22 1.04
C TYR A 165 -14.60 -9.44 0.34
N GLY A 166 -14.01 -10.63 0.44
CA GLY A 166 -14.27 -11.83 -0.36
C GLY A 166 -15.73 -12.13 -0.75
N GLU A 167 -16.66 -12.06 0.19
CA GLU A 167 -18.09 -12.34 -0.06
C GLU A 167 -18.93 -11.06 -0.30
N SER A 168 -18.29 -9.90 -0.37
CA SER A 168 -18.97 -8.62 -0.61
C SER A 168 -19.01 -8.25 -2.09
N GLU A 169 -19.87 -7.30 -2.46
CA GLU A 169 -19.92 -6.74 -3.82
C GLU A 169 -18.75 -5.78 -4.12
N MET A 170 -17.88 -5.52 -3.15
CA MET A 170 -16.72 -4.66 -3.32
C MET A 170 -15.75 -5.26 -4.33
N LYS A 171 -15.47 -4.55 -5.40
CA LYS A 171 -14.46 -4.96 -6.37
C LYS A 171 -13.07 -4.64 -5.87
N VAL A 172 -12.25 -5.68 -5.64
CA VAL A 172 -10.89 -5.51 -5.18
C VAL A 172 -9.92 -5.67 -6.34
N LEU A 173 -9.20 -4.60 -6.65
CA LEU A 173 -8.17 -4.54 -7.68
C LEU A 173 -6.79 -4.61 -7.02
N LEU A 174 -6.11 -5.75 -7.15
CA LEU A 174 -4.75 -5.91 -6.66
C LEU A 174 -3.75 -5.54 -7.74
N ARG A 175 -2.77 -4.70 -7.39
CA ARG A 175 -1.65 -4.33 -8.27
C ARG A 175 -0.35 -4.46 -7.51
N GLY A 176 0.50 -5.30 -8.03
CA GLY A 176 1.80 -5.68 -7.49
C GLY A 176 2.47 -6.67 -8.42
N LEU A 177 3.40 -7.44 -7.91
CA LEU A 177 4.20 -8.36 -8.71
C LEU A 177 3.65 -9.79 -8.68
N PRO A 178 3.58 -10.49 -9.82
CA PRO A 178 3.41 -11.95 -9.87
C PRO A 178 4.52 -12.68 -9.12
N LYS A 179 4.23 -13.90 -8.64
CA LYS A 179 5.23 -14.76 -7.97
C LYS A 179 6.29 -15.22 -8.97
N ALA A 180 7.38 -14.48 -9.05
CA ALA A 180 8.54 -14.77 -9.88
C ALA A 180 9.82 -14.23 -9.26
N PHE A 181 10.97 -14.66 -9.74
CA PHE A 181 12.24 -14.01 -9.47
C PHE A 181 12.44 -12.86 -10.44
N TYR A 182 12.84 -11.71 -9.92
CA TYR A 182 13.09 -10.49 -10.68
C TYR A 182 14.58 -10.16 -10.60
N ASP A 183 15.23 -10.05 -11.76
CA ASP A 183 16.66 -9.76 -11.87
C ASP A 183 16.90 -8.70 -12.94
N ARG A 184 17.75 -7.71 -12.62
CA ARG A 184 18.25 -6.66 -13.53
C ARG A 184 17.17 -5.96 -14.34
N TYR A 185 16.05 -5.60 -13.68
CA TYR A 185 14.94 -4.91 -14.33
C TYR A 185 15.07 -3.38 -14.24
N ARG A 186 14.41 -2.70 -15.19
CA ARG A 186 14.12 -1.28 -15.09
C ARG A 186 12.75 -1.12 -14.45
N ILE A 187 12.69 -0.39 -13.35
CA ILE A 187 11.46 -0.21 -12.55
C ILE A 187 10.29 0.27 -13.40
N SER A 188 10.48 1.33 -14.21
CA SER A 188 9.42 1.86 -15.07
C SER A 188 8.88 0.86 -16.08
N THR A 189 9.76 0.04 -16.64
CA THR A 189 9.36 -1.03 -17.60
C THR A 189 8.58 -2.13 -16.89
N LEU A 190 9.04 -2.52 -15.70
CA LEU A 190 8.36 -3.53 -14.90
C LEU A 190 6.98 -3.05 -14.43
N LEU A 191 6.88 -1.84 -13.88
CA LEU A 191 5.60 -1.25 -13.47
C LEU A 191 4.61 -1.18 -14.65
N LYS A 192 5.07 -0.72 -15.82
CA LYS A 192 4.23 -0.68 -17.02
C LYS A 192 3.74 -2.07 -17.45
N ALA A 193 4.61 -3.07 -17.41
CA ALA A 193 4.27 -4.45 -17.77
C ALA A 193 3.25 -5.07 -16.78
N GLN A 194 3.23 -4.62 -15.53
CA GLN A 194 2.29 -5.08 -14.51
C GLN A 194 1.01 -4.22 -14.42
N GLY A 195 0.79 -3.30 -15.36
CA GLY A 195 -0.38 -2.42 -15.33
C GLY A 195 -0.36 -1.41 -14.18
N MET A 196 0.83 -1.00 -13.75
CA MET A 196 1.05 -0.13 -12.59
C MET A 196 1.55 1.27 -12.99
N THR A 197 1.20 1.76 -14.20
CA THR A 197 1.34 3.20 -14.47
C THR A 197 0.09 3.95 -13.96
N PRO A 198 0.21 5.24 -13.62
CA PRO A 198 -0.95 6.02 -13.18
C PRO A 198 -2.14 5.93 -14.14
N GLU A 199 -1.86 5.95 -15.46
CA GLU A 199 -2.89 5.86 -16.50
C GLU A 199 -3.58 4.49 -16.51
N GLN A 200 -2.82 3.40 -16.47
CA GLN A 200 -3.35 2.04 -16.44
C GLN A 200 -4.18 1.77 -15.17
N LEU A 201 -3.71 2.29 -14.04
CA LEU A 201 -4.41 2.18 -12.75
C LEU A 201 -5.72 2.96 -12.75
N ALA A 202 -5.71 4.19 -13.27
CA ALA A 202 -6.90 5.03 -13.37
C ALA A 202 -7.95 4.39 -14.31
N GLU A 203 -7.53 3.91 -15.46
CA GLU A 203 -8.39 3.20 -16.42
C GLU A 203 -9.03 1.94 -15.80
N ALA A 204 -8.20 1.09 -15.17
CA ALA A 204 -8.68 -0.13 -14.52
C ALA A 204 -9.68 0.16 -13.38
N CYS A 205 -9.42 1.22 -12.60
CA CYS A 205 -10.29 1.62 -11.50
C CYS A 205 -11.63 2.17 -12.03
N ALA A 206 -11.62 3.03 -13.04
CA ALA A 206 -12.83 3.56 -13.68
C ALA A 206 -13.68 2.43 -14.28
N ALA A 207 -13.07 1.52 -15.04
CA ALA A 207 -13.76 0.36 -15.62
C ALA A 207 -14.38 -0.55 -14.56
N ALA A 208 -13.73 -0.71 -13.41
CA ALA A 208 -14.28 -1.51 -12.31
C ALA A 208 -15.55 -0.89 -11.71
N ILE A 209 -15.66 0.43 -11.69
CA ILE A 209 -16.84 1.14 -11.16
C ILE A 209 -17.99 1.09 -12.15
N GLU A 210 -17.74 1.20 -13.46
CA GLU A 210 -18.76 1.23 -14.53
C GLU A 210 -19.41 -0.14 -14.76
N THR A 211 -18.70 -1.23 -14.53
CA THR A 211 -19.23 -2.58 -14.71
C THR A 211 -20.26 -2.89 -13.61
N LYS A 212 -21.54 -3.03 -13.99
CA LYS A 212 -22.64 -3.49 -13.11
C LYS A 212 -22.54 -4.98 -12.82
#